data_6f1021bcbef128cab80d479d9f962717
#
_entry.id   6f1021bcbef128cab80d479d9f962717
#
_cell.length_a   1.000
_cell.length_b   1.000
_cell.length_c   1.000
_cell.angle_alpha   90.00
_cell.angle_beta   90.00
_cell.angle_gamma   90.00
#
_symmetry.space_group_name_H-M   'P 1'
#
loop_
_entity.id
_entity.type
_entity.pdbx_description
1 polymer ?
#
loop_
_entity_poly.entity_id
_entity_poly.type
_entity_poly.pdbx_seq_one_letter_code
_entity_poly.pdbx_strand_id
1 'polypeptide(L)'
;MVWAPVAVAVMHFGFGWRILDRERVRRRYREVRAGSDAPLIVCANHLTMLDSAVIASALGSPGWYLRHYSSLPWNMPEWRNFGSSRTRRVLVYLMKCVPVIRGGDRRAVARVLARIRHLASRGEVVLIFPEGGRSRSGRVDVGNAAHGVGRLVGSLPGCQVLCVYARGEGQTETTDVPARGERFRLRLSLIEPTSDARGVRRSLDLSRQIVGELGRLEREVLREAA
;
A
#
# COMPACT_ATOMS: atom_id res chain seq x y z
N MET A 1 -18.55 -0.29 6.63
CA MET A 1 -17.95 0.83 5.83
C MET A 1 -18.32 2.23 6.34
N VAL A 2 -19.06 2.36 7.43
CA VAL A 2 -19.46 3.68 8.00
C VAL A 2 -18.25 4.54 8.42
N TRP A 3 -17.13 3.92 8.81
CA TRP A 3 -15.91 4.60 9.24
C TRP A 3 -15.17 5.33 8.09
N ALA A 4 -15.26 4.85 6.84
CA ALA A 4 -14.47 5.41 5.74
C ALA A 4 -14.85 6.88 5.40
N PRO A 5 -16.13 7.25 5.32
CA PRO A 5 -16.52 8.66 5.18
C PRO A 5 -16.02 9.52 6.34
N VAL A 6 -16.11 9.00 7.57
CA VAL A 6 -15.64 9.73 8.78
C VAL A 6 -14.12 9.94 8.70
N ALA A 7 -13.35 8.89 8.38
CA ALA A 7 -11.90 9.03 8.22
C ALA A 7 -11.52 10.05 7.14
N VAL A 8 -12.18 10.02 5.99
CA VAL A 8 -11.95 10.99 4.91
C VAL A 8 -12.35 12.41 5.35
N ALA A 9 -13.45 12.56 6.08
CA ALA A 9 -13.87 13.85 6.62
C ALA A 9 -12.85 14.41 7.62
N VAL A 10 -12.36 13.59 8.54
CA VAL A 10 -11.30 13.98 9.50
C VAL A 10 -10.01 14.37 8.76
N MET A 11 -9.60 13.61 7.75
CA MET A 11 -8.41 13.93 6.95
C MET A 11 -8.58 15.27 6.22
N HIS A 12 -9.73 15.50 5.61
CA HIS A 12 -9.98 16.70 4.80
C HIS A 12 -10.32 17.94 5.65
N PHE A 13 -11.26 17.84 6.58
CA PHE A 13 -11.73 18.97 7.37
C PHE A 13 -10.96 19.15 8.69
N GLY A 14 -10.56 18.03 9.34
CA GLY A 14 -9.81 18.09 10.60
C GLY A 14 -8.34 18.45 10.40
N PHE A 15 -7.67 17.78 9.46
CA PHE A 15 -6.26 18.01 9.17
C PHE A 15 -6.02 18.94 7.98
N GLY A 16 -7.02 19.22 7.15
CA GLY A 16 -6.89 20.05 5.95
C GLY A 16 -6.12 19.37 4.81
N TRP A 17 -5.95 18.05 4.85
CA TRP A 17 -5.17 17.31 3.86
C TRP A 17 -5.86 17.30 2.50
N ARG A 18 -5.06 17.48 1.45
CA ARG A 18 -5.54 17.48 0.08
C ARG A 18 -4.71 16.52 -0.77
N ILE A 19 -5.37 15.82 -1.67
CA ILE A 19 -4.71 14.98 -2.66
C ILE A 19 -4.74 15.72 -3.98
N LEU A 20 -3.55 16.01 -4.50
CA LEU A 20 -3.38 16.64 -5.80
C LEU A 20 -3.75 15.65 -6.91
N ASP A 21 -4.29 16.13 -8.01
CA ASP A 21 -4.68 15.31 -9.18
C ASP A 21 -5.58 14.11 -8.81
N ARG A 22 -6.37 14.24 -7.73
CA ARG A 22 -7.18 13.15 -7.16
C ARG A 22 -8.02 12.40 -8.20
N GLU A 23 -8.64 13.12 -9.12
CA GLU A 23 -9.50 12.48 -10.15
C GLU A 23 -8.67 11.69 -11.18
N ARG A 24 -7.46 12.14 -11.51
CA ARG A 24 -6.51 11.41 -12.35
C ARG A 24 -6.07 10.09 -11.69
N VAL A 25 -5.72 10.16 -10.40
CA VAL A 25 -5.33 9.00 -9.60
C VAL A 25 -6.47 7.97 -9.56
N ARG A 26 -7.70 8.41 -9.26
CA ARG A 26 -8.90 7.56 -9.19
C ARG A 26 -9.26 6.94 -10.54
N ARG A 27 -9.21 7.72 -11.62
CA ARG A 27 -9.45 7.22 -12.96
C ARG A 27 -8.45 6.12 -13.30
N ARG A 28 -7.16 6.35 -13.09
CA ARG A 28 -6.12 5.36 -13.33
C ARG A 28 -6.33 4.08 -12.54
N TYR A 29 -6.68 4.20 -11.26
CA TYR A 29 -6.97 3.02 -10.44
C TYR A 29 -8.18 2.22 -10.94
N ARG A 30 -9.24 2.90 -11.35
CA ARG A 30 -10.43 2.24 -11.93
C ARG A 30 -10.10 1.53 -13.23
N GLU A 31 -9.30 2.13 -14.10
CA GLU A 31 -8.81 1.50 -15.34
C GLU A 31 -8.05 0.22 -15.04
N VAL A 32 -7.11 0.25 -14.08
CA VAL A 32 -6.37 -0.93 -13.65
C VAL A 32 -7.31 -2.02 -13.13
N ARG A 33 -8.32 -1.65 -12.31
CA ARG A 33 -9.28 -2.62 -11.76
C ARG A 33 -10.24 -3.20 -12.79
N ALA A 34 -10.56 -2.45 -13.83
CA ALA A 34 -11.43 -2.90 -14.91
C ALA A 34 -10.67 -3.65 -16.02
N GLY A 35 -9.38 -3.45 -16.13
CA GLY A 35 -8.57 -3.99 -17.23
C GLY A 35 -8.14 -5.44 -17.06
N SER A 36 -8.25 -6.03 -15.86
CA SER A 36 -7.82 -7.41 -15.61
C SER A 36 -8.46 -8.00 -14.35
N ASP A 37 -8.76 -9.30 -14.41
CA ASP A 37 -9.16 -10.11 -13.25
C ASP A 37 -7.95 -10.72 -12.51
N ALA A 38 -6.74 -10.44 -12.97
CA ALA A 38 -5.51 -10.91 -12.33
C ALA A 38 -5.39 -10.38 -10.89
N PRO A 39 -4.74 -11.14 -9.99
CA PRO A 39 -4.46 -10.67 -8.64
C PRO A 39 -3.73 -9.32 -8.65
N LEU A 40 -4.23 -8.34 -7.92
CA LEU A 40 -3.63 -7.00 -7.84
C LEU A 40 -3.06 -6.73 -6.44
N ILE A 41 -1.78 -6.45 -6.38
CA ILE A 41 -1.09 -5.98 -5.18
C ILE A 41 -0.75 -4.49 -5.38
N VAL A 42 -1.14 -3.65 -4.45
CA VAL A 42 -0.69 -2.26 -4.36
C VAL A 42 0.58 -2.23 -3.53
N CYS A 43 1.67 -1.76 -4.11
CA CYS A 43 2.93 -1.55 -3.39
C CYS A 43 3.22 -0.06 -3.27
N ALA A 44 3.47 0.43 -2.05
CA ALA A 44 3.70 1.85 -1.83
C ALA A 44 4.93 2.12 -0.96
N ASN A 45 5.52 3.31 -1.10
CA ASN A 45 6.50 3.83 -0.16
C ASN A 45 5.84 4.11 1.21
N HIS A 46 6.64 4.16 2.27
CA HIS A 46 6.11 4.32 3.64
C HIS A 46 6.85 5.44 4.38
N LEU A 47 6.19 6.57 4.57
CA LEU A 47 6.74 7.76 5.21
C LEU A 47 6.04 8.13 6.53
N THR A 48 4.73 7.76 6.66
CA THR A 48 3.95 8.10 7.86
C THR A 48 3.12 6.90 8.34
N MET A 49 2.61 6.96 9.56
CA MET A 49 1.69 5.92 10.06
C MET A 49 0.35 5.91 9.32
N LEU A 50 0.00 6.99 8.63
CA LEU A 50 -1.30 7.20 8.00
C LEU A 50 -1.29 7.01 6.48
N ASP A 51 -0.14 6.62 5.89
CA ASP A 51 -0.01 6.44 4.43
C ASP A 51 -1.06 5.52 3.83
N SER A 52 -1.39 4.41 4.52
CA SER A 52 -2.42 3.50 4.02
C SER A 52 -3.80 4.15 3.91
N ALA A 53 -4.15 5.06 4.82
CA ALA A 53 -5.40 5.80 4.78
C ALA A 53 -5.37 6.87 3.67
N VAL A 54 -4.26 7.59 3.55
CA VAL A 54 -4.04 8.58 2.46
C VAL A 54 -4.14 7.90 1.11
N ILE A 55 -3.42 6.79 0.89
CA ILE A 55 -3.44 6.03 -0.35
C ILE A 55 -4.83 5.49 -0.65
N ALA A 56 -5.51 4.85 0.31
CA ALA A 56 -6.85 4.34 0.11
C ALA A 56 -7.84 5.45 -0.28
N SER A 57 -7.77 6.63 0.36
CA SER A 57 -8.62 7.78 0.02
C SER A 57 -8.30 8.40 -1.35
N ALA A 58 -7.04 8.30 -1.78
CA ALA A 58 -6.59 8.74 -3.09
C ALA A 58 -7.11 7.83 -4.21
N LEU A 59 -7.00 6.52 -4.02
CA LEU A 59 -7.38 5.51 -5.02
C LEU A 59 -8.89 5.46 -5.26
N GLY A 60 -9.72 5.66 -4.22
CA GLY A 60 -11.16 5.59 -4.37
C GLY A 60 -11.93 6.47 -3.38
N SER A 61 -13.13 6.89 -3.76
CA SER A 61 -14.05 7.56 -2.84
C SER A 61 -14.80 6.52 -1.98
N PRO A 62 -15.28 6.91 -0.77
CA PRO A 62 -16.10 6.03 0.06
C PRO A 62 -17.32 5.47 -0.68
N GLY A 63 -18.01 6.29 -1.47
CA GLY A 63 -19.19 5.87 -2.25
C GLY A 63 -18.83 4.89 -3.38
N TRP A 64 -17.66 5.03 -3.99
CA TRP A 64 -17.19 4.07 -5.00
C TRP A 64 -16.83 2.72 -4.35
N TYR A 65 -16.15 2.72 -3.21
CA TYR A 65 -15.81 1.51 -2.47
C TYR A 65 -17.02 0.75 -1.94
N LEU A 66 -18.15 1.44 -1.67
CA LEU A 66 -19.40 0.76 -1.30
C LEU A 66 -19.91 -0.17 -2.43
N ARG A 67 -19.71 0.22 -3.69
CA ARG A 67 -20.09 -0.57 -4.86
C ARG A 67 -19.01 -1.55 -5.32
N HIS A 68 -17.74 -1.27 -5.00
CA HIS A 68 -16.57 -2.02 -5.43
C HIS A 68 -15.70 -2.39 -4.20
N TYR A 69 -16.31 -3.12 -3.26
CA TYR A 69 -15.68 -3.37 -1.96
C TYR A 69 -14.36 -4.15 -2.06
N SER A 70 -14.23 -5.08 -3.01
CA SER A 70 -12.98 -5.81 -3.28
C SER A 70 -11.82 -4.89 -3.69
N SER A 71 -12.13 -3.72 -4.25
CA SER A 71 -11.12 -2.72 -4.65
C SER A 71 -10.59 -1.85 -3.49
N LEU A 72 -11.24 -1.86 -2.31
CA LEU A 72 -10.66 -1.24 -1.11
C LEU A 72 -9.48 -2.10 -0.64
N PRO A 73 -8.24 -1.56 -0.59
CA PRO A 73 -7.08 -2.39 -0.27
C PRO A 73 -7.11 -2.92 1.17
N TRP A 74 -6.76 -4.19 1.34
CA TRP A 74 -6.41 -4.77 2.63
C TRP A 74 -5.06 -4.24 3.08
N ASN A 75 -4.96 -3.72 4.31
CA ASN A 75 -3.73 -3.23 4.90
C ASN A 75 -3.14 -4.23 5.90
N MET A 76 -1.83 -4.18 6.12
CA MET A 76 -1.11 -5.03 7.07
C MET A 76 -0.46 -4.21 8.19
N PRO A 77 -1.24 -3.71 9.17
CA PRO A 77 -0.69 -2.95 10.29
C PRO A 77 0.10 -3.85 11.25
N GLU A 78 1.04 -3.24 11.98
CA GLU A 78 1.77 -3.92 13.06
C GLU A 78 0.81 -4.37 14.16
N TRP A 79 0.89 -5.64 14.56
CA TRP A 79 0.04 -6.24 15.60
C TRP A 79 0.08 -5.49 16.93
N ARG A 80 1.25 -5.01 17.35
CA ARG A 80 1.45 -4.32 18.63
C ARG A 80 0.53 -3.11 18.78
N ASN A 81 0.15 -2.48 17.69
CA ASN A 81 -0.71 -1.29 17.71
C ASN A 81 -2.20 -1.63 17.88
N PHE A 82 -2.61 -2.91 17.66
CA PHE A 82 -4.03 -3.27 17.56
C PHE A 82 -4.43 -4.53 18.34
N GLY A 83 -3.48 -5.28 18.89
CA GLY A 83 -3.66 -6.69 19.28
C GLY A 83 -4.33 -6.99 20.61
N SER A 84 -4.59 -6.01 21.48
CA SER A 84 -4.89 -6.27 22.91
C SER A 84 -6.34 -6.66 23.21
N SER A 85 -7.32 -6.47 22.31
CA SER A 85 -8.74 -6.71 22.58
C SER A 85 -9.42 -7.47 21.42
N ARG A 86 -10.35 -8.39 21.78
CA ARG A 86 -11.19 -9.09 20.78
C ARG A 86 -12.01 -8.10 19.94
N THR A 87 -12.60 -7.09 20.57
CA THR A 87 -13.37 -6.05 19.89
C THR A 87 -12.51 -5.26 18.90
N ARG A 88 -11.28 -4.88 19.30
CA ARG A 88 -10.35 -4.20 18.40
C ARG A 88 -9.98 -5.07 17.19
N ARG A 89 -9.79 -6.38 17.38
CA ARG A 89 -9.50 -7.31 16.26
C ARG A 89 -10.64 -7.37 15.25
N VAL A 90 -11.89 -7.43 15.72
CA VAL A 90 -13.06 -7.40 14.83
C VAL A 90 -13.12 -6.07 14.09
N LEU A 91 -12.95 -4.95 14.80
CA LEU A 91 -12.95 -3.61 14.18
C LEU A 91 -11.86 -3.47 13.11
N VAL A 92 -10.63 -3.89 13.43
CA VAL A 92 -9.48 -3.86 12.51
C VAL A 92 -9.75 -4.72 11.27
N TYR A 93 -10.37 -5.90 11.44
CA TYR A 93 -10.77 -6.74 10.32
C TYR A 93 -11.85 -6.09 9.45
N LEU A 94 -12.86 -5.46 10.06
CA LEU A 94 -13.89 -4.69 9.34
C LEU A 94 -13.30 -3.47 8.60
N MET A 95 -12.15 -2.98 9.04
CA MET A 95 -11.35 -1.96 8.34
C MET A 95 -10.45 -2.53 7.25
N LYS A 96 -10.64 -3.79 6.85
CA LYS A 96 -9.78 -4.50 5.90
C LYS A 96 -8.30 -4.50 6.32
N CYS A 97 -8.04 -4.83 7.56
CA CYS A 97 -6.69 -4.96 8.07
C CYS A 97 -6.41 -6.41 8.50
N VAL A 98 -5.25 -6.93 8.10
CA VAL A 98 -4.67 -8.20 8.55
C VAL A 98 -3.41 -7.88 9.35
N PRO A 99 -3.48 -7.80 10.69
CA PRO A 99 -2.31 -7.45 11.50
C PRO A 99 -1.17 -8.45 11.34
N VAL A 100 0.05 -7.94 11.26
CA VAL A 100 1.29 -8.73 11.14
C VAL A 100 2.23 -8.43 12.31
N ILE A 101 2.93 -9.45 12.81
CA ILE A 101 4.00 -9.30 13.80
C ILE A 101 5.32 -9.22 13.01
N ARG A 102 5.92 -8.04 12.95
CA ARG A 102 7.22 -7.83 12.31
C ARG A 102 8.32 -8.47 13.17
N GLY A 103 9.23 -9.21 12.52
CA GLY A 103 10.27 -9.94 13.24
C GLY A 103 9.77 -11.08 14.13
N GLY A 104 8.50 -11.46 14.00
CA GLY A 104 7.89 -12.53 14.76
C GLY A 104 8.27 -13.93 14.25
N ASP A 105 7.69 -14.95 14.87
CA ASP A 105 7.84 -16.35 14.47
C ASP A 105 7.56 -16.55 12.98
N ARG A 106 8.46 -17.26 12.29
CA ARG A 106 8.37 -17.56 10.86
C ARG A 106 7.04 -18.21 10.47
N ARG A 107 6.46 -19.05 11.36
CA ARG A 107 5.15 -19.68 11.13
C ARG A 107 4.01 -18.67 11.19
N ALA A 108 4.07 -17.69 12.10
CA ALA A 108 3.07 -16.63 12.19
C ALA A 108 3.10 -15.75 10.93
N VAL A 109 4.28 -15.33 10.48
CA VAL A 109 4.45 -14.57 9.23
C VAL A 109 3.94 -15.38 8.02
N ALA A 110 4.26 -16.68 7.95
CA ALA A 110 3.81 -17.56 6.86
C ALA A 110 2.27 -17.66 6.81
N ARG A 111 1.59 -17.77 7.97
CA ARG A 111 0.12 -17.77 8.05
C ARG A 111 -0.49 -16.48 7.53
N VAL A 112 0.09 -15.32 7.90
CA VAL A 112 -0.37 -14.01 7.39
C VAL A 112 -0.20 -13.94 5.87
N LEU A 113 0.96 -14.31 5.34
CA LEU A 113 1.21 -14.32 3.89
C LEU A 113 0.26 -15.27 3.14
N ALA A 114 -0.02 -16.45 3.71
CA ALA A 114 -0.99 -17.39 3.14
C ALA A 114 -2.40 -16.80 3.09
N ARG A 115 -2.82 -16.08 4.13
CA ARG A 115 -4.10 -15.37 4.16
C ARG A 115 -4.16 -14.24 3.13
N ILE A 116 -3.11 -13.44 3.03
CA ILE A 116 -3.01 -12.37 2.04
C ILE A 116 -3.05 -12.93 0.62
N ARG A 117 -2.30 -14.02 0.36
CA ARG A 117 -2.36 -14.73 -0.92
C ARG A 117 -3.78 -15.19 -1.25
N HIS A 118 -4.48 -15.79 -0.29
CA HIS A 118 -5.87 -16.22 -0.46
C HIS A 118 -6.79 -15.05 -0.80
N LEU A 119 -6.68 -13.92 -0.10
CA LEU A 119 -7.46 -12.72 -0.39
C LEU A 119 -7.19 -12.22 -1.82
N ALA A 120 -5.92 -12.07 -2.19
CA ALA A 120 -5.52 -11.59 -3.51
C ALA A 120 -5.99 -12.53 -4.64
N SER A 121 -5.90 -13.86 -4.44
CA SER A 121 -6.38 -14.85 -5.42
C SER A 121 -7.91 -14.86 -5.59
N ARG A 122 -8.65 -14.21 -4.69
CA ARG A 122 -10.11 -14.01 -4.75
C ARG A 122 -10.52 -12.64 -5.29
N GLY A 123 -9.58 -11.91 -5.91
CA GLY A 123 -9.83 -10.59 -6.50
C GLY A 123 -9.83 -9.42 -5.49
N GLU A 124 -9.49 -9.67 -4.23
CA GLU A 124 -9.31 -8.61 -3.23
C GLU A 124 -7.98 -7.89 -3.47
N VAL A 125 -7.98 -6.57 -3.37
CA VAL A 125 -6.76 -5.77 -3.45
C VAL A 125 -6.04 -5.76 -2.10
N VAL A 126 -4.72 -5.83 -2.12
CA VAL A 126 -3.88 -5.79 -0.91
C VAL A 126 -2.86 -4.68 -1.03
N LEU A 127 -2.68 -3.88 0.03
CA LEU A 127 -1.66 -2.83 0.13
C LEU A 127 -0.49 -3.32 0.99
N ILE A 128 0.71 -3.21 0.42
CA ILE A 128 1.96 -3.62 1.07
C ILE A 128 3.00 -2.51 0.94
N PHE A 129 3.78 -2.32 2.00
CA PHE A 129 4.96 -1.47 2.00
C PHE A 129 6.20 -2.35 1.81
N PRO A 130 6.79 -2.41 0.60
CA PRO A 130 7.80 -3.40 0.25
C PRO A 130 9.16 -3.17 0.94
N GLU A 131 9.37 -2.01 1.54
CA GLU A 131 10.53 -1.68 2.36
C GLU A 131 10.50 -2.38 3.73
N GLY A 132 9.35 -2.96 4.13
CA GLY A 132 9.18 -3.64 5.41
C GLY A 132 9.12 -2.72 6.63
N GLY A 133 9.26 -1.42 6.46
CA GLY A 133 9.19 -0.39 7.48
C GLY A 133 9.07 0.99 6.88
N ARG A 134 8.99 2.02 7.72
CA ARG A 134 9.05 3.42 7.26
C ARG A 134 10.49 3.76 6.86
N SER A 135 10.64 4.47 5.76
CA SER A 135 11.95 4.98 5.34
C SER A 135 12.47 6.00 6.33
N ARG A 136 13.63 5.77 6.93
CA ARG A 136 14.23 6.71 7.88
C ARG A 136 14.82 7.95 7.21
N SER A 137 15.21 7.83 5.95
CA SER A 137 15.77 8.93 5.16
C SER A 137 14.72 9.80 4.48
N GLY A 138 13.43 9.45 4.62
CA GLY A 138 12.36 10.07 3.83
C GLY A 138 12.44 9.78 2.33
N ARG A 139 13.27 8.80 1.91
CA ARG A 139 13.51 8.39 0.52
C ARG A 139 13.28 6.90 0.36
N VAL A 140 12.91 6.46 -0.84
CA VAL A 140 12.82 5.03 -1.15
C VAL A 140 14.21 4.41 -1.10
N ASP A 141 14.38 3.41 -0.22
CA ASP A 141 15.63 2.64 -0.14
C ASP A 141 15.60 1.47 -1.12
N VAL A 142 16.12 1.73 -2.33
CA VAL A 142 16.15 0.73 -3.42
C VAL A 142 17.02 -0.48 -3.05
N GLY A 143 17.97 -0.33 -2.13
CA GLY A 143 18.80 -1.42 -1.63
C GLY A 143 18.10 -2.34 -0.63
N ASN A 144 17.02 -1.87 0.01
CA ASN A 144 16.32 -2.58 1.08
C ASN A 144 14.95 -3.11 0.61
N ALA A 145 14.97 -4.12 -0.23
CA ALA A 145 13.75 -4.77 -0.69
C ALA A 145 13.39 -5.97 0.20
N ALA A 146 12.25 -5.90 0.89
CA ALA A 146 11.79 -7.01 1.74
C ALA A 146 11.40 -8.24 0.91
N HIS A 147 11.96 -9.41 1.23
CA HIS A 147 11.69 -10.67 0.52
C HIS A 147 10.21 -11.06 0.50
N GLY A 148 9.43 -10.60 1.49
CA GLY A 148 8.03 -10.99 1.67
C GLY A 148 7.13 -10.61 0.50
N VAL A 149 7.32 -9.43 -0.09
CA VAL A 149 6.49 -8.97 -1.21
C VAL A 149 6.79 -9.77 -2.48
N GLY A 150 8.05 -10.00 -2.82
CA GLY A 150 8.40 -10.82 -3.98
C GLY A 150 7.98 -12.27 -3.85
N ARG A 151 8.02 -12.85 -2.63
CA ARG A 151 7.48 -14.17 -2.36
C ARG A 151 5.98 -14.24 -2.58
N LEU A 152 5.24 -13.22 -2.14
CA LEU A 152 3.80 -13.13 -2.34
C LEU A 152 3.47 -13.01 -3.82
N VAL A 153 4.05 -12.04 -4.53
CA VAL A 153 3.85 -11.81 -5.97
C VAL A 153 4.21 -13.07 -6.77
N GLY A 154 5.37 -13.69 -6.49
CA GLY A 154 5.81 -14.91 -7.17
C GLY A 154 4.93 -16.14 -6.89
N SER A 155 4.06 -16.11 -5.87
CA SER A 155 3.10 -17.18 -5.55
C SER A 155 1.71 -16.98 -6.17
N LEU A 156 1.48 -15.88 -6.87
CA LEU A 156 0.22 -15.51 -7.51
C LEU A 156 0.43 -15.46 -9.03
N PRO A 157 -0.09 -16.43 -9.80
CA PRO A 157 0.04 -16.44 -11.25
C PRO A 157 -0.55 -15.17 -11.88
N GLY A 158 0.18 -14.54 -12.81
CA GLY A 158 -0.25 -13.34 -13.51
C GLY A 158 -0.43 -12.11 -12.62
N CYS A 159 0.15 -12.11 -11.42
CA CYS A 159 -0.02 -11.03 -10.46
C CYS A 159 0.50 -9.71 -11.00
N GLN A 160 -0.38 -8.72 -11.02
CA GLN A 160 -0.07 -7.34 -11.32
C GLN A 160 0.28 -6.57 -10.04
N VAL A 161 1.22 -5.64 -10.14
CA VAL A 161 1.62 -4.77 -9.04
C VAL A 161 1.40 -3.32 -9.43
N LEU A 162 0.51 -2.64 -8.70
CA LEU A 162 0.34 -1.20 -8.81
C LEU A 162 1.29 -0.52 -7.82
N CYS A 163 2.40 -0.01 -8.33
CA CYS A 163 3.32 0.83 -7.57
C CYS A 163 2.70 2.22 -7.36
N VAL A 164 2.63 2.66 -6.11
CA VAL A 164 2.08 3.96 -5.72
C VAL A 164 3.13 4.71 -4.90
N TYR A 165 3.69 5.76 -5.45
CA TYR A 165 4.49 6.68 -4.67
C TYR A 165 3.61 7.82 -4.16
N ALA A 166 3.63 8.07 -2.86
CA ALA A 166 2.86 9.11 -2.20
C ALA A 166 3.76 9.95 -1.29
N ARG A 167 3.69 11.29 -1.41
CA ARG A 167 4.46 12.22 -0.60
C ARG A 167 3.72 13.54 -0.41
N GLY A 168 3.77 14.10 0.80
CA GLY A 168 3.38 15.47 1.08
C GLY A 168 4.38 16.47 0.48
N GLU A 169 3.92 17.60 -0.05
CA GLU A 169 4.79 18.64 -0.62
C GLU A 169 5.74 19.23 0.43
N GLY A 170 5.28 19.38 1.69
CA GLY A 170 6.10 19.82 2.81
C GLY A 170 6.90 18.72 3.50
N GLN A 171 6.76 17.47 3.09
CA GLN A 171 7.36 16.34 3.77
C GLN A 171 8.79 16.09 3.31
N THR A 172 9.76 16.38 4.16
CA THR A 172 11.21 16.16 3.90
C THR A 172 11.72 14.84 4.48
N GLU A 173 11.11 14.37 5.56
CA GLU A 173 11.54 13.19 6.31
C GLU A 173 10.32 12.34 6.77
N THR A 174 10.61 11.25 7.45
CA THR A 174 9.60 10.38 8.05
C THR A 174 8.97 11.04 9.28
N THR A 175 7.64 11.04 9.35
CA THR A 175 6.88 11.55 10.49
C THR A 175 5.82 10.55 10.92
N ASP A 176 5.28 10.64 12.13
CA ASP A 176 4.16 9.80 12.54
C ASP A 176 2.86 10.26 11.89
N VAL A 177 2.61 11.57 11.88
CA VAL A 177 1.44 12.20 11.29
C VAL A 177 1.89 13.31 10.36
N PRO A 178 1.36 13.38 9.14
CA PRO A 178 1.63 14.49 8.23
C PRO A 178 1.21 15.85 8.82
N ALA A 179 1.87 16.91 8.42
CA ALA A 179 1.53 18.27 8.86
C ALA A 179 0.08 18.65 8.53
N ARG A 180 -0.50 19.58 9.29
CA ARG A 180 -1.82 20.15 8.94
C ARG A 180 -1.73 20.92 7.65
N GLY A 181 -2.76 20.81 6.80
CA GLY A 181 -2.79 21.45 5.49
C GLY A 181 -1.94 20.76 4.43
N GLU A 182 -1.36 19.59 4.73
CA GLU A 182 -0.48 18.88 3.80
C GLU A 182 -1.17 18.56 2.46
N ARG A 183 -0.41 18.73 1.39
CA ARG A 183 -0.85 18.46 0.00
C ARG A 183 -0.08 17.27 -0.53
N PHE A 184 -0.79 16.16 -0.74
CA PHE A 184 -0.16 14.92 -1.20
C PHE A 184 -0.14 14.83 -2.72
N ARG A 185 1.05 14.56 -3.25
CA ARG A 185 1.28 14.20 -4.64
C ARG A 185 1.45 12.69 -4.76
N LEU A 186 0.71 12.09 -5.71
CA LEU A 186 0.79 10.66 -5.96
C LEU A 186 1.18 10.39 -7.42
N ARG A 187 1.99 9.34 -7.62
CA ARG A 187 2.27 8.76 -8.93
C ARG A 187 2.02 7.27 -8.90
N LEU A 188 1.44 6.76 -9.98
CA LEU A 188 1.02 5.37 -10.12
C LEU A 188 1.67 4.76 -11.34
N SER A 189 2.18 3.55 -11.21
CA SER A 189 2.69 2.72 -12.30
C SER A 189 2.24 1.28 -12.11
N LEU A 190 1.70 0.66 -13.16
CA LEU A 190 1.35 -0.75 -13.16
C LEU A 190 2.50 -1.53 -13.80
N ILE A 191 2.99 -2.54 -13.08
CA ILE A 191 4.04 -3.44 -13.56
C ILE A 191 3.61 -4.90 -13.38
N GLU A 192 4.19 -5.78 -14.18
CA GLU A 192 4.09 -7.24 -14.06
C GLU A 192 5.49 -7.79 -13.80
N PRO A 193 5.92 -7.87 -12.53
CA PRO A 193 7.27 -8.32 -12.20
C PRO A 193 7.49 -9.76 -12.63
N THR A 194 8.57 -10.03 -13.35
CA THR A 194 8.92 -11.36 -13.84
C THR A 194 10.35 -11.73 -13.45
N SER A 195 10.63 -13.02 -13.30
CA SER A 195 11.98 -13.51 -12.99
C SER A 195 12.12 -14.97 -13.37
N ASP A 196 13.20 -15.29 -14.09
CA ASP A 196 13.59 -16.67 -14.45
C ASP A 196 14.32 -17.38 -13.30
N ALA A 197 14.69 -16.65 -12.25
CA ALA A 197 15.34 -17.20 -11.07
C ALA A 197 14.38 -18.11 -10.29
N ARG A 198 14.94 -18.93 -9.39
CA ARG A 198 14.16 -19.85 -8.54
C ARG A 198 14.37 -19.57 -7.05
N GLY A 199 13.41 -20.01 -6.24
CA GLY A 199 13.49 -19.93 -4.78
C GLY A 199 13.65 -18.51 -4.24
N VAL A 200 14.59 -18.32 -3.34
CA VAL A 200 14.84 -17.02 -2.67
C VAL A 200 15.31 -15.96 -3.66
N ARG A 201 16.13 -16.33 -4.67
CA ARG A 201 16.63 -15.39 -5.68
C ARG A 201 15.48 -14.78 -6.49
N ARG A 202 14.50 -15.61 -6.89
CA ARG A 202 13.28 -15.13 -7.56
C ARG A 202 12.54 -14.10 -6.71
N SER A 203 12.30 -14.42 -5.43
CA SER A 203 11.59 -13.50 -4.54
C SER A 203 12.32 -12.17 -4.37
N LEU A 204 13.65 -12.21 -4.28
CA LEU A 204 14.46 -11.00 -4.15
C LEU A 204 14.42 -10.16 -5.44
N ASP A 205 14.52 -10.81 -6.59
CA ASP A 205 14.47 -10.15 -7.88
C ASP A 205 13.13 -9.43 -8.11
N LEU A 206 12.02 -10.12 -7.86
CA LEU A 206 10.68 -9.51 -7.93
C LEU A 206 10.53 -8.32 -6.97
N SER A 207 11.06 -8.45 -5.74
CA SER A 207 11.03 -7.33 -4.78
C SER A 207 11.85 -6.13 -5.26
N ARG A 208 13.03 -6.36 -5.85
CA ARG A 208 13.89 -5.30 -6.38
C ARG A 208 13.24 -4.55 -7.53
N GLN A 209 12.53 -5.24 -8.43
CA GLN A 209 11.78 -4.60 -9.52
C GLN A 209 10.71 -3.65 -8.94
N ILE A 210 9.97 -4.09 -7.93
CA ILE A 210 8.92 -3.30 -7.28
C ILE A 210 9.51 -2.05 -6.60
N VAL A 211 10.57 -2.22 -5.78
CA VAL A 211 11.20 -1.10 -5.07
C VAL A 211 11.92 -0.17 -6.05
N GLY A 212 12.53 -0.72 -7.10
CA GLY A 212 13.13 0.04 -8.18
C GLY A 212 12.14 0.95 -8.89
N GLU A 213 10.91 0.43 -9.15
CA GLU A 213 9.83 1.22 -9.74
C GLU A 213 9.33 2.32 -8.79
N LEU A 214 9.20 2.05 -7.49
CA LEU A 214 8.90 3.10 -6.51
C LEU A 214 9.99 4.19 -6.49
N GLY A 215 11.26 3.82 -6.56
CA GLY A 215 12.36 4.78 -6.68
C GLY A 215 12.33 5.59 -7.99
N ARG A 216 11.84 5.01 -9.09
CA ARG A 216 11.62 5.74 -10.33
C ARG A 216 10.51 6.79 -10.18
N LEU A 217 9.36 6.40 -9.60
CA LEU A 217 8.24 7.30 -9.33
C LEU A 217 8.63 8.41 -8.35
N GLU A 218 9.45 8.12 -7.35
CA GLU A 218 10.01 9.12 -6.44
C GLU A 218 10.77 10.20 -7.20
N ARG A 219 11.68 9.81 -8.08
CA ARG A 219 12.48 10.76 -8.89
C ARG A 219 11.61 11.65 -9.77
N GLU A 220 10.51 11.11 -10.31
CA GLU A 220 9.53 11.90 -11.08
C GLU A 220 8.87 12.98 -10.21
N VAL A 221 8.34 12.58 -9.05
CA VAL A 221 7.67 13.52 -8.13
C VAL A 221 8.61 14.62 -7.66
N LEU A 222 9.87 14.28 -7.37
CA LEU A 222 10.83 15.26 -6.86
C LEU A 222 11.32 16.23 -7.94
N ARG A 223 11.43 15.78 -9.20
CA ARG A 223 11.74 16.67 -10.34
C ARG A 223 10.62 17.67 -10.64
N GLU A 224 9.37 17.27 -10.44
CA GLU A 224 8.21 18.16 -10.64
C GLU A 224 8.04 19.17 -9.50
N ALA A 225 8.66 18.93 -8.34
CA ALA A 225 8.59 19.79 -7.16
C ALA A 225 9.77 20.78 -7.08
N ALA A 226 10.83 20.56 -7.86
CA ALA A 226 12.02 21.42 -7.95
C ALA A 226 11.85 22.52 -8.99
#